data_83b6faec282322dc9c003890f4f01d3a
#
_entry.id   83b6faec282322dc9c003890f4f01d3a
#
_cell.length_a   1.000
_cell.length_b   1.000
_cell.length_c   1.000
_cell.angle_alpha   90.00
_cell.angle_beta   90.00
_cell.angle_gamma   90.00
#
_symmetry.space_group_name_H-M   'P 1'
#
loop_
_entity.id
_entity.type
_entity.pdbx_description
1 polymer ?
#
loop_
_entity_poly.entity_id
_entity_poly.type
_entity_poly.pdbx_seq_one_letter_code
_entity_poly.pdbx_strand_id
1 'polypeptide(L)'
;FWETYAREGSPWIRLFAKINLWQLRGVQASLLKRVDVILSASKEDADFTRTRLPNPTTQVWVVPNGVDTKSLRPPDITKRGNRIIFCGAMDVLMNIDAVARFARRIFPKVRRAVPDAEFWIVGRDPVPEVKALGLLPGVRVTGCVEDVRPYYGEAKVAVAPFRYGGGTKLKVLEAMALGVPVVASPVGCQGIEVVPGKHLFKEENEEAFAQRVVNLLQDESLRRQMATEARRLVEERYSWRGIMGDAIKRLEQMVESG
;
A
#
# COMPACT_ATOMS: atom_id res chain seq x y z
N PHE A 1 -9.21 6.74 -10.34
CA PHE A 1 -8.53 7.99 -10.71
C PHE A 1 -9.43 8.87 -11.58
N TRP A 2 -9.71 8.52 -12.85
CA TRP A 2 -10.54 9.34 -13.75
C TRP A 2 -11.99 9.49 -13.29
N GLU A 3 -12.56 8.50 -12.60
CA GLU A 3 -13.92 8.59 -12.05
C GLU A 3 -14.02 9.64 -10.93
N THR A 4 -13.00 9.78 -10.11
CA THR A 4 -12.93 10.84 -9.08
C THR A 4 -12.85 12.22 -9.73
N TYR A 5 -11.96 12.40 -10.72
CA TYR A 5 -11.87 13.67 -11.45
C TYR A 5 -13.14 14.02 -12.24
N ALA A 6 -13.85 13.02 -12.76
CA ALA A 6 -15.13 13.22 -13.43
C ALA A 6 -16.25 13.70 -12.49
N ARG A 7 -16.10 13.48 -11.18
CA ARG A 7 -17.07 13.91 -10.14
C ARG A 7 -16.67 15.25 -9.48
N GLU A 8 -15.39 15.41 -9.13
CA GLU A 8 -14.92 16.46 -8.21
C GLU A 8 -14.08 17.55 -8.87
N GLY A 9 -13.70 17.39 -10.15
CA GLY A 9 -12.87 18.36 -10.87
C GLY A 9 -13.64 19.61 -11.32
N SER A 10 -12.90 20.65 -11.76
CA SER A 10 -13.49 21.80 -12.46
C SER A 10 -14.23 21.35 -13.74
N PRO A 11 -15.15 22.16 -14.31
CA PRO A 11 -15.95 21.77 -15.49
C PRO A 11 -15.11 21.20 -16.64
N TRP A 12 -13.96 21.80 -16.92
CA TRP A 12 -13.03 21.36 -17.96
C TRP A 12 -12.34 20.03 -17.62
N ILE A 13 -11.93 19.86 -16.37
CA ILE A 13 -11.35 18.59 -15.88
C ILE A 13 -12.39 17.48 -15.92
N ARG A 14 -13.64 17.76 -15.56
CA ARG A 14 -14.75 16.80 -15.66
C ARG A 14 -15.00 16.36 -17.10
N LEU A 15 -15.03 17.28 -18.04
CA LEU A 15 -15.20 16.96 -19.45
C LEU A 15 -14.05 16.10 -19.97
N PHE A 16 -12.82 16.52 -19.71
CA PHE A 16 -11.61 15.77 -20.07
C PHE A 16 -11.60 14.36 -19.47
N ALA A 17 -11.93 14.24 -18.20
CA ALA A 17 -12.03 12.95 -17.53
C ALA A 17 -13.10 12.03 -18.13
N LYS A 18 -14.27 12.58 -18.51
CA LYS A 18 -15.34 11.81 -19.17
C LYS A 18 -14.93 11.31 -20.55
N ILE A 19 -14.24 12.13 -21.34
CA ILE A 19 -13.72 11.74 -22.66
C ILE A 19 -12.69 10.61 -22.50
N ASN A 20 -11.73 10.76 -21.58
CA ASN A 20 -10.74 9.71 -21.31
C ASN A 20 -11.39 8.41 -20.83
N LEU A 21 -12.38 8.47 -19.95
CA LEU A 21 -13.13 7.30 -19.50
C LEU A 21 -13.86 6.60 -20.64
N TRP A 22 -14.46 7.36 -21.54
CA TRP A 22 -15.14 6.79 -22.70
C TRP A 22 -14.16 6.10 -23.65
N GLN A 23 -13.03 6.74 -23.97
CA GLN A 23 -11.97 6.15 -24.80
C GLN A 23 -11.40 4.88 -24.16
N LEU A 24 -11.05 4.95 -22.87
CA LEU A 24 -10.52 3.79 -22.12
C LEU A 24 -11.49 2.62 -22.11
N ARG A 25 -12.79 2.88 -21.92
CA ARG A 25 -13.83 1.84 -21.96
C ARG A 25 -13.94 1.19 -23.34
N GLY A 26 -13.82 1.97 -24.41
CA GLY A 26 -13.83 1.46 -25.79
C GLY A 26 -12.62 0.56 -26.07
N VAL A 27 -11.43 1.01 -25.71
CA VAL A 27 -10.20 0.21 -25.83
C VAL A 27 -10.27 -1.05 -24.98
N GLN A 28 -10.70 -0.94 -23.73
CA GLN A 28 -10.86 -2.07 -22.83
C GLN A 28 -11.84 -3.11 -23.39
N ALA A 29 -13.01 -2.68 -23.86
CA ALA A 29 -14.01 -3.57 -24.45
C ALA A 29 -13.49 -4.29 -25.72
N SER A 30 -12.66 -3.63 -26.53
CA SER A 30 -12.03 -4.24 -27.70
C SER A 30 -10.97 -5.28 -27.30
N LEU A 31 -10.13 -4.98 -26.32
CA LEU A 31 -9.10 -5.91 -25.83
C LEU A 31 -9.72 -7.14 -25.18
N LEU A 32 -10.76 -6.96 -24.36
CA LEU A 32 -11.44 -8.05 -23.65
C LEU A 32 -12.08 -9.09 -24.57
N LYS A 33 -12.29 -8.77 -25.85
CA LYS A 33 -12.79 -9.73 -26.86
C LYS A 33 -11.70 -10.64 -27.44
N ARG A 34 -10.42 -10.34 -27.21
CA ARG A 34 -9.27 -10.95 -27.89
C ARG A 34 -8.34 -11.71 -26.94
N VAL A 35 -8.72 -11.83 -25.69
CA VAL A 35 -7.87 -12.44 -24.66
C VAL A 35 -8.59 -13.62 -24.03
N ASP A 36 -7.87 -14.69 -23.80
CA ASP A 36 -8.37 -15.92 -23.17
C ASP A 36 -8.28 -15.81 -21.65
N VAL A 37 -7.25 -15.12 -21.14
CA VAL A 37 -7.01 -14.93 -19.71
C VAL A 37 -6.71 -13.46 -19.39
N ILE A 38 -7.28 -12.99 -18.28
CA ILE A 38 -7.00 -11.69 -17.69
C ILE A 38 -6.40 -11.92 -16.31
N LEU A 39 -5.22 -11.34 -16.06
CA LEU A 39 -4.60 -11.34 -14.74
C LEU A 39 -5.00 -10.07 -13.99
N SER A 40 -5.56 -10.23 -12.81
CA SER A 40 -6.01 -9.13 -11.94
C SER A 40 -5.23 -9.13 -10.64
N ALA A 41 -4.78 -7.95 -10.19
CA ALA A 41 -3.95 -7.82 -9.01
C ALA A 41 -4.72 -7.93 -7.68
N SER A 42 -6.05 -7.91 -7.71
CA SER A 42 -6.90 -8.08 -6.53
C SER A 42 -8.19 -8.82 -6.88
N LYS A 43 -8.83 -9.38 -5.86
CA LYS A 43 -10.13 -10.03 -6.02
C LYS A 43 -11.21 -9.01 -6.42
N GLU A 44 -11.18 -7.83 -5.84
CA GLU A 44 -12.11 -6.74 -6.14
C GLU A 44 -12.03 -6.33 -7.62
N ASP A 45 -10.80 -6.16 -8.14
CA ASP A 45 -10.58 -5.83 -9.55
C ASP A 45 -10.97 -7.00 -10.47
N ALA A 46 -10.74 -8.24 -10.05
CA ALA A 46 -11.16 -9.43 -10.78
C ALA A 46 -12.70 -9.51 -10.87
N ASP A 47 -13.40 -9.30 -9.76
CA ASP A 47 -14.86 -9.31 -9.72
C ASP A 47 -15.45 -8.18 -10.56
N PHE A 48 -14.87 -6.97 -10.45
CA PHE A 48 -15.23 -5.84 -11.31
C PHE A 48 -15.04 -6.16 -12.80
N THR A 49 -13.96 -6.84 -13.16
CA THR A 49 -13.67 -7.23 -14.54
C THR A 49 -14.67 -8.27 -15.02
N ARG A 50 -14.95 -9.30 -14.22
CA ARG A 50 -15.92 -10.36 -14.57
C ARG A 50 -17.31 -9.81 -14.93
N THR A 51 -17.78 -8.78 -14.20
CA THR A 51 -19.07 -8.14 -14.51
C THR A 51 -19.12 -7.41 -15.84
N ARG A 52 -17.97 -7.23 -16.50
CA ARG A 52 -17.83 -6.46 -17.75
C ARG A 52 -17.29 -7.27 -18.92
N LEU A 53 -17.08 -8.56 -18.74
CA LEU A 53 -16.60 -9.44 -19.79
C LEU A 53 -17.62 -9.58 -20.90
N PRO A 54 -17.27 -9.25 -22.15
CA PRO A 54 -18.14 -9.48 -23.31
C PRO A 54 -18.13 -10.95 -23.75
N ASN A 55 -17.10 -11.71 -23.40
CA ASN A 55 -16.92 -13.11 -23.73
C ASN A 55 -16.97 -13.98 -22.45
N PRO A 56 -17.93 -14.92 -22.33
CA PRO A 56 -18.07 -15.78 -21.16
C PRO A 56 -16.95 -16.81 -21.03
N THR A 57 -16.17 -17.07 -22.10
CA THR A 57 -15.04 -18.02 -22.07
C THR A 57 -13.75 -17.42 -21.54
N THR A 58 -13.64 -16.08 -21.49
CA THR A 58 -12.46 -15.41 -20.94
C THR A 58 -12.36 -15.66 -19.43
N GLN A 59 -11.24 -16.22 -19.01
CA GLN A 59 -10.97 -16.47 -17.60
C GLN A 59 -10.37 -15.23 -16.92
N VAL A 60 -10.71 -14.98 -15.64
CA VAL A 60 -10.09 -13.91 -14.83
C VAL A 60 -9.43 -14.55 -13.62
N TRP A 61 -8.11 -14.48 -13.59
CA TRP A 61 -7.32 -14.99 -12.49
C TRP A 61 -6.84 -13.86 -11.59
N VAL A 62 -6.87 -14.09 -10.30
CA VAL A 62 -6.25 -13.20 -9.32
C VAL A 62 -4.79 -13.59 -9.20
N VAL A 63 -3.92 -12.69 -9.63
CA VAL A 63 -2.47 -12.78 -9.48
C VAL A 63 -2.05 -11.54 -8.68
N PRO A 64 -1.99 -11.63 -7.35
CA PRO A 64 -1.74 -10.46 -6.50
C PRO A 64 -0.35 -9.88 -6.74
N ASN A 65 -0.18 -8.61 -6.42
CA ASN A 65 1.16 -8.03 -6.35
C ASN A 65 1.94 -8.68 -5.21
N GLY A 66 3.20 -8.98 -5.46
CA GLY A 66 4.10 -9.59 -4.51
C GLY A 66 5.31 -8.73 -4.18
N VAL A 67 6.14 -9.26 -3.30
CA VAL A 67 7.44 -8.69 -2.93
C VAL A 67 8.53 -9.76 -2.96
N ASP A 68 9.79 -9.34 -3.14
CA ASP A 68 10.92 -10.25 -3.01
C ASP A 68 11.28 -10.45 -1.53
N THR A 69 10.72 -11.51 -0.95
CA THR A 69 10.94 -11.87 0.45
C THR A 69 12.37 -12.34 0.75
N LYS A 70 13.19 -12.61 -0.29
CA LYS A 70 14.60 -12.97 -0.10
C LYS A 70 15.48 -11.73 0.08
N SER A 71 15.23 -10.67 -0.67
CA SER A 71 15.96 -9.40 -0.57
C SER A 71 15.41 -8.52 0.57
N LEU A 72 14.09 -8.58 0.82
CA LEU A 72 13.43 -7.87 1.91
C LEU A 72 13.39 -8.75 3.17
N ARG A 73 14.51 -8.77 3.88
CA ARG A 73 14.63 -9.46 5.17
C ARG A 73 14.63 -8.44 6.31
N PRO A 74 14.02 -8.80 7.46
CA PRO A 74 14.12 -7.96 8.65
C PRO A 74 15.60 -7.67 8.93
N PRO A 75 15.99 -6.40 9.04
CA PRO A 75 17.37 -6.06 9.38
C PRO A 75 17.66 -6.46 10.83
N ASP A 76 18.91 -6.84 11.08
CA ASP A 76 19.40 -7.18 12.43
C ASP A 76 19.68 -5.91 13.24
N ILE A 77 18.60 -5.22 13.64
CA ILE A 77 18.69 -3.97 14.42
C ILE A 77 18.16 -4.21 15.82
N THR A 78 19.05 -4.12 16.79
CA THR A 78 18.76 -4.37 18.20
C THR A 78 18.07 -3.18 18.89
N LYS A 79 18.27 -1.94 18.39
CA LYS A 79 17.69 -0.73 18.99
C LYS A 79 16.96 0.11 17.95
N ARG A 80 15.65 0.24 18.11
CA ARG A 80 14.80 1.11 17.30
C ARG A 80 14.38 2.31 18.12
N GLY A 81 14.55 3.52 17.58
CA GLY A 81 13.96 4.74 18.15
C GLY A 81 12.42 4.74 17.99
N ASN A 82 11.74 5.71 18.59
CA ASN A 82 10.28 5.88 18.43
C ASN A 82 9.94 6.47 17.05
N ARG A 83 10.39 5.75 15.99
CA ARG A 83 10.28 6.18 14.59
C ARG A 83 9.11 5.52 13.92
N ILE A 84 8.35 6.34 13.21
CA ILE A 84 7.22 5.97 12.36
C ILE A 84 7.63 6.26 10.93
N ILE A 85 7.39 5.34 9.99
CA ILE A 85 7.83 5.49 8.61
C ILE A 85 6.65 5.46 7.63
N PHE A 86 6.75 6.28 6.59
CA PHE A 86 6.00 6.17 5.36
C PHE A 86 6.97 6.22 4.18
N CYS A 87 6.92 5.21 3.30
CA CYS A 87 7.75 5.16 2.10
C CYS A 87 6.92 5.34 0.83
N GLY A 88 7.45 6.10 -0.15
CA GLY A 88 6.82 6.22 -1.46
C GLY A 88 7.32 7.40 -2.27
N ALA A 89 6.88 7.49 -3.53
CA ALA A 89 7.13 8.64 -4.39
C ALA A 89 6.26 9.83 -3.94
N MET A 90 6.88 10.97 -3.64
CA MET A 90 6.23 12.13 -3.01
C MET A 90 5.74 13.17 -4.03
N ASP A 91 5.67 12.79 -5.31
CA ASP A 91 4.98 13.46 -6.42
C ASP A 91 3.60 12.84 -6.72
N VAL A 92 3.30 11.69 -6.11
CA VAL A 92 2.03 10.97 -6.30
C VAL A 92 0.97 11.52 -5.35
N LEU A 93 -0.12 12.05 -5.87
CA LEU A 93 -1.19 12.74 -5.12
C LEU A 93 -1.69 11.97 -3.90
N MET A 94 -1.93 10.66 -4.03
CA MET A 94 -2.39 9.85 -2.89
C MET A 94 -1.35 9.73 -1.78
N ASN A 95 -0.06 9.73 -2.10
CA ASN A 95 1.01 9.71 -1.11
C ASN A 95 1.14 11.08 -0.42
N ILE A 96 1.05 12.18 -1.20
CA ILE A 96 1.06 13.56 -0.68
C ILE A 96 -0.06 13.73 0.34
N ASP A 97 -1.30 13.37 -0.02
CA ASP A 97 -2.46 13.45 0.88
C ASP A 97 -2.26 12.59 2.15
N ALA A 98 -1.78 11.35 1.99
CA ALA A 98 -1.57 10.44 3.11
C ALA A 98 -0.55 10.99 4.11
N VAL A 99 0.62 11.47 3.64
CA VAL A 99 1.64 12.01 4.55
C VAL A 99 1.23 13.34 5.16
N ALA A 100 0.55 14.22 4.40
CA ALA A 100 0.06 15.49 4.90
C ALA A 100 -1.02 15.30 5.98
N ARG A 101 -1.98 14.39 5.75
CA ARG A 101 -3.00 14.03 6.74
C ARG A 101 -2.35 13.45 8.00
N PHE A 102 -1.44 12.50 7.85
CA PHE A 102 -0.77 11.89 8.99
C PHE A 102 0.01 12.94 9.79
N ALA A 103 0.87 13.71 9.15
CA ALA A 103 1.72 14.69 9.79
C ALA A 103 0.94 15.79 10.52
N ARG A 104 -0.18 16.27 9.94
CA ARG A 104 -0.94 17.41 10.47
C ARG A 104 -2.05 17.02 11.45
N ARG A 105 -2.66 15.82 11.32
CA ARG A 105 -3.85 15.44 12.08
C ARG A 105 -3.65 14.28 13.03
N ILE A 106 -2.84 13.27 12.63
CA ILE A 106 -2.66 12.04 13.41
C ILE A 106 -1.40 12.13 14.28
N PHE A 107 -0.29 12.51 13.70
CA PHE A 107 1.01 12.53 14.36
C PHE A 107 1.07 13.45 15.61
N PRO A 108 0.44 14.65 15.64
CA PRO A 108 0.38 15.44 16.87
C PRO A 108 -0.28 14.72 18.04
N LYS A 109 -1.25 13.83 17.79
CA LYS A 109 -1.90 13.00 18.82
C LYS A 109 -0.94 11.93 19.34
N VAL A 110 -0.16 11.31 18.44
CA VAL A 110 0.89 10.36 18.80
C VAL A 110 1.94 11.04 19.68
N ARG A 111 2.42 12.23 19.30
CA ARG A 111 3.45 12.95 20.06
C ARG A 111 3.01 13.41 21.45
N ARG A 112 1.72 13.62 21.69
CA ARG A 112 1.22 13.88 23.06
C ARG A 112 1.46 12.69 24.00
N ALA A 113 1.35 11.45 23.49
CA ALA A 113 1.57 10.23 24.26
C ALA A 113 3.03 9.75 24.24
N VAL A 114 3.78 10.06 23.17
CA VAL A 114 5.17 9.69 22.93
C VAL A 114 5.91 10.93 22.43
N PRO A 115 6.40 11.83 23.31
CA PRO A 115 6.96 13.14 22.95
C PRO A 115 8.20 13.08 22.04
N ASP A 116 9.00 12.01 22.13
CA ASP A 116 10.17 11.73 21.33
C ASP A 116 9.88 10.96 20.04
N ALA A 117 8.60 10.78 19.68
CA ALA A 117 8.24 10.15 18.42
C ALA A 117 8.68 11.01 17.23
N GLU A 118 9.21 10.34 16.20
CA GLU A 118 9.60 10.91 14.92
C GLU A 118 8.76 10.30 13.78
N PHE A 119 8.35 11.12 12.82
CA PHE A 119 7.71 10.66 11.60
C PHE A 119 8.62 10.89 10.40
N TRP A 120 9.05 9.82 9.77
CA TRP A 120 9.95 9.84 8.62
C TRP A 120 9.17 9.61 7.34
N ILE A 121 9.22 10.59 6.44
CA ILE A 121 8.68 10.57 5.09
C ILE A 121 9.85 10.27 4.16
N VAL A 122 9.93 9.03 3.71
CA VAL A 122 11.05 8.51 2.93
C VAL A 122 10.62 8.31 1.48
N GLY A 123 11.34 8.92 0.53
CA GLY A 123 11.09 8.67 -0.87
C GLY A 123 11.39 9.86 -1.79
N ARG A 124 11.40 9.52 -3.07
CA ARG A 124 11.81 10.44 -4.15
C ARG A 124 10.79 11.54 -4.42
N ASP A 125 11.30 12.59 -5.06
CA ASP A 125 10.53 13.69 -5.68
C ASP A 125 9.54 14.41 -4.73
N PRO A 126 9.97 14.83 -3.50
CA PRO A 126 9.07 15.52 -2.61
C PRO A 126 8.68 16.89 -3.19
N VAL A 127 7.39 17.07 -3.44
CA VAL A 127 6.83 18.36 -3.84
C VAL A 127 6.96 19.40 -2.72
N PRO A 128 6.87 20.72 -3.00
CA PRO A 128 7.02 21.76 -1.98
C PRO A 128 6.12 21.58 -0.76
N GLU A 129 4.88 21.11 -0.96
CA GLU A 129 3.94 20.81 0.12
C GLU A 129 4.48 19.73 1.07
N VAL A 130 5.07 18.66 0.55
CA VAL A 130 5.67 17.58 1.36
C VAL A 130 6.93 18.06 2.05
N LYS A 131 7.79 18.83 1.35
CA LYS A 131 9.01 19.42 1.96
C LYS A 131 8.65 20.30 3.16
N ALA A 132 7.58 21.08 3.07
CA ALA A 132 7.10 21.94 4.16
C ALA A 132 6.67 21.15 5.41
N LEU A 133 6.28 19.87 5.28
CA LEU A 133 5.98 19.04 6.44
C LEU A 133 7.21 18.81 7.34
N GLY A 134 8.41 18.87 6.78
CA GLY A 134 9.67 18.76 7.53
C GLY A 134 9.91 19.89 8.52
N LEU A 135 9.12 20.99 8.45
CA LEU A 135 9.13 22.09 9.43
C LEU A 135 8.29 21.76 10.67
N LEU A 136 7.46 20.71 10.60
CA LEU A 136 6.65 20.30 11.76
C LEU A 136 7.53 19.57 12.78
N PRO A 137 7.30 19.78 14.08
CA PRO A 137 8.08 19.14 15.14
C PRO A 137 8.07 17.61 15.04
N GLY A 138 9.26 16.99 14.95
CA GLY A 138 9.43 15.54 14.87
C GLY A 138 9.15 14.94 13.49
N VAL A 139 8.91 15.74 12.45
CA VAL A 139 8.75 15.25 11.07
C VAL A 139 10.07 15.40 10.31
N ARG A 140 10.47 14.36 9.60
CA ARG A 140 11.65 14.33 8.74
C ARG A 140 11.26 13.91 7.32
N VAL A 141 11.68 14.68 6.33
CA VAL A 141 11.55 14.36 4.89
C VAL A 141 12.94 14.09 4.34
N THR A 142 13.16 12.88 3.84
CA THR A 142 14.52 12.48 3.40
C THR A 142 14.83 12.85 1.97
N GLY A 143 13.81 12.93 1.11
CA GLY A 143 14.03 12.92 -0.34
C GLY A 143 14.36 11.52 -0.85
N CYS A 144 15.01 11.45 -2.03
CA CYS A 144 15.44 10.20 -2.63
C CYS A 144 16.53 9.55 -1.78
N VAL A 145 16.42 8.24 -1.58
CA VAL A 145 17.40 7.41 -0.90
C VAL A 145 17.76 6.22 -1.80
N GLU A 146 19.00 5.74 -1.72
CA GLU A 146 19.44 4.59 -2.51
C GLU A 146 18.76 3.30 -2.05
N ASP A 147 18.57 3.15 -0.74
CA ASP A 147 17.99 1.97 -0.12
C ASP A 147 17.03 2.37 1.02
N VAL A 148 15.81 1.88 0.97
CA VAL A 148 14.80 2.13 2.01
C VAL A 148 14.91 1.18 3.21
N ARG A 149 15.60 0.05 3.05
CA ARG A 149 15.72 -1.00 4.08
C ARG A 149 16.31 -0.51 5.40
N PRO A 150 17.38 0.30 5.43
CA PRO A 150 17.88 0.87 6.69
C PRO A 150 16.84 1.71 7.41
N TYR A 151 16.05 2.50 6.69
CA TYR A 151 15.00 3.34 7.27
C TYR A 151 13.87 2.52 7.90
N TYR A 152 13.44 1.45 7.21
CA TYR A 152 12.49 0.49 7.80
C TYR A 152 13.10 -0.20 9.03
N GLY A 153 14.38 -0.55 8.99
CA GLY A 153 15.07 -1.17 10.11
C GLY A 153 15.05 -0.33 11.38
N GLU A 154 15.19 0.97 11.25
CA GLU A 154 15.17 1.90 12.37
C GLU A 154 13.75 2.27 12.84
N ALA A 155 12.72 1.96 12.06
CA ALA A 155 11.33 2.26 12.39
C ALA A 155 10.68 1.17 13.26
N LYS A 156 9.88 1.59 14.24
CA LYS A 156 9.04 0.70 15.02
C LYS A 156 7.70 0.42 14.35
N VAL A 157 7.19 1.37 13.56
CA VAL A 157 5.86 1.33 12.96
C VAL A 157 5.90 1.91 11.55
N ALA A 158 5.28 1.24 10.60
CA ALA A 158 4.98 1.79 9.29
C ALA A 158 3.50 2.22 9.22
N VAL A 159 3.21 3.28 8.47
CA VAL A 159 1.84 3.80 8.36
C VAL A 159 1.38 3.90 6.91
N ALA A 160 0.09 3.57 6.68
CA ALA A 160 -0.55 3.66 5.37
C ALA A 160 -1.94 4.33 5.49
N PRO A 161 -2.00 5.66 5.80
CA PRO A 161 -3.22 6.38 6.16
C PRO A 161 -3.97 6.92 4.92
N PHE A 162 -4.13 6.10 3.88
CA PHE A 162 -4.76 6.51 2.61
C PHE A 162 -6.26 6.72 2.75
N ARG A 163 -6.78 7.78 2.15
CA ARG A 163 -8.23 8.05 2.04
C ARG A 163 -8.81 7.56 0.71
N TYR A 164 -8.00 7.52 -0.33
CA TYR A 164 -8.36 7.12 -1.68
C TYR A 164 -7.18 6.48 -2.41
N GLY A 165 -7.46 5.88 -3.56
CA GLY A 165 -6.50 5.22 -4.42
C GLY A 165 -6.77 3.73 -4.55
N GLY A 166 -6.65 3.20 -5.77
CA GLY A 166 -6.83 1.79 -6.08
C GLY A 166 -5.55 0.97 -5.95
N GLY A 167 -5.71 -0.34 -6.13
CA GLY A 167 -4.62 -1.31 -6.18
C GLY A 167 -3.94 -1.60 -4.85
N THR A 168 -3.18 -2.67 -4.82
CA THR A 168 -2.39 -3.09 -3.65
C THR A 168 -1.29 -2.09 -3.34
N LYS A 169 -1.17 -1.71 -2.09
CA LYS A 169 -0.11 -0.80 -1.63
C LYS A 169 1.15 -1.60 -1.32
N LEU A 170 2.06 -1.73 -2.29
CA LEU A 170 3.31 -2.50 -2.15
C LEU A 170 4.11 -2.14 -0.90
N LYS A 171 4.14 -0.87 -0.52
CA LYS A 171 4.80 -0.40 0.71
C LYS A 171 4.31 -1.08 2.00
N VAL A 172 3.05 -1.55 2.02
CA VAL A 172 2.50 -2.34 3.14
C VAL A 172 3.12 -3.73 3.15
N LEU A 173 3.17 -4.40 1.99
CA LEU A 173 3.83 -5.69 1.85
C LEU A 173 5.34 -5.61 2.14
N GLU A 174 6.00 -4.54 1.69
CA GLU A 174 7.43 -4.27 1.96
C GLU A 174 7.68 -4.10 3.46
N ALA A 175 6.86 -3.28 4.15
CA ALA A 175 6.96 -3.10 5.60
C ALA A 175 6.78 -4.44 6.35
N MET A 176 5.74 -5.21 5.98
CA MET A 176 5.48 -6.53 6.55
C MET A 176 6.64 -7.50 6.28
N ALA A 177 7.19 -7.50 5.06
CA ALA A 177 8.35 -8.30 4.68
C ALA A 177 9.59 -7.92 5.49
N LEU A 178 9.79 -6.66 5.80
CA LEU A 178 10.90 -6.15 6.60
C LEU A 178 10.67 -6.27 8.12
N GLY A 179 9.59 -6.92 8.54
CA GLY A 179 9.27 -7.13 9.96
C GLY A 179 8.91 -5.83 10.69
N VAL A 180 8.30 -4.88 9.99
CA VAL A 180 7.82 -3.63 10.58
C VAL A 180 6.30 -3.68 10.65
N PRO A 181 5.69 -3.65 11.85
CA PRO A 181 4.25 -3.62 12.03
C PRO A 181 3.62 -2.41 11.34
N VAL A 182 2.42 -2.62 10.79
CA VAL A 182 1.72 -1.61 10.00
C VAL A 182 0.43 -1.17 10.68
N VAL A 183 0.18 0.15 10.67
CA VAL A 183 -1.16 0.70 10.87
C VAL A 183 -1.63 1.27 9.54
N ALA A 184 -2.76 0.76 9.03
CA ALA A 184 -3.30 1.16 7.74
C ALA A 184 -4.77 1.58 7.84
N SER A 185 -5.20 2.45 6.93
CA SER A 185 -6.62 2.64 6.67
C SER A 185 -7.18 1.46 5.86
N PRO A 186 -8.51 1.30 5.73
CA PRO A 186 -9.12 0.31 4.84
C PRO A 186 -8.55 0.39 3.41
N VAL A 187 -8.41 1.60 2.86
CA VAL A 187 -7.78 1.83 1.53
C VAL A 187 -6.29 1.49 1.54
N GLY A 188 -5.61 1.70 2.68
CA GLY A 188 -4.18 1.43 2.82
C GLY A 188 -3.81 -0.05 2.73
N CYS A 189 -4.70 -0.95 3.12
CA CYS A 189 -4.51 -2.41 3.04
C CYS A 189 -5.39 -3.10 1.99
N GLN A 190 -6.01 -2.34 1.08
CA GLN A 190 -6.83 -2.90 0.01
C GLN A 190 -6.01 -3.86 -0.87
N GLY A 191 -6.62 -4.99 -1.25
CA GLY A 191 -5.97 -6.03 -2.06
C GLY A 191 -4.98 -6.90 -1.30
N ILE A 192 -4.92 -6.79 0.04
CA ILE A 192 -4.12 -7.65 0.90
C ILE A 192 -5.06 -8.37 1.88
N GLU A 193 -5.05 -9.70 1.87
CA GLU A 193 -5.88 -10.54 2.73
C GLU A 193 -5.37 -10.57 4.18
N VAL A 194 -5.50 -9.46 4.87
CA VAL A 194 -5.07 -9.30 6.25
C VAL A 194 -6.17 -9.61 7.25
N VAL A 195 -5.78 -10.11 8.42
CA VAL A 195 -6.62 -10.20 9.61
C VAL A 195 -6.25 -9.03 10.52
N PRO A 196 -7.14 -8.05 10.73
CA PRO A 196 -6.89 -6.92 11.62
C PRO A 196 -6.57 -7.37 13.05
N GLY A 197 -5.60 -6.72 13.68
CA GLY A 197 -5.10 -7.07 15.01
C GLY A 197 -4.07 -8.21 15.02
N LYS A 198 -4.01 -9.02 13.95
CA LYS A 198 -3.03 -10.10 13.80
C LYS A 198 -1.88 -9.69 12.87
N HIS A 199 -2.21 -9.29 11.63
CA HIS A 199 -1.20 -8.98 10.61
C HIS A 199 -0.87 -7.49 10.54
N LEU A 200 -1.85 -6.64 10.85
CA LEU A 200 -1.73 -5.18 10.97
C LEU A 200 -2.91 -4.63 11.76
N PHE A 201 -2.84 -3.35 12.14
CA PHE A 201 -4.02 -2.61 12.59
C PHE A 201 -4.69 -1.91 11.42
N LYS A 202 -6.03 -2.05 11.32
CA LYS A 202 -6.85 -1.42 10.29
C LYS A 202 -7.80 -0.42 10.95
N GLU A 203 -7.53 0.88 10.76
CA GLU A 203 -8.28 1.96 11.40
C GLU A 203 -8.59 3.08 10.41
N GLU A 204 -9.83 3.54 10.40
CA GLU A 204 -10.28 4.65 9.56
C GLU A 204 -10.29 5.99 10.32
N ASN A 205 -10.67 5.92 11.60
CA ASN A 205 -10.73 7.08 12.48
C ASN A 205 -9.33 7.53 12.91
N GLU A 206 -9.07 8.84 12.86
CA GLU A 206 -7.76 9.43 13.17
C GLU A 206 -7.30 9.22 14.62
N GLU A 207 -8.25 9.21 15.56
CA GLU A 207 -7.98 8.98 16.99
C GLU A 207 -7.57 7.52 17.22
N ALA A 208 -8.37 6.58 16.72
CA ALA A 208 -8.07 5.15 16.80
C ALA A 208 -6.74 4.83 16.08
N PHE A 209 -6.50 5.43 14.92
CA PHE A 209 -5.24 5.27 14.18
C PHE A 209 -4.03 5.73 15.02
N ALA A 210 -4.13 6.92 15.63
CA ALA A 210 -3.08 7.43 16.53
C ALA A 210 -2.84 6.49 17.71
N GLN A 211 -3.92 5.99 18.34
CA GLN A 211 -3.83 5.08 19.48
C GLN A 211 -3.13 3.77 19.09
N ARG A 212 -3.41 3.18 17.90
CA ARG A 212 -2.71 1.97 17.43
C ARG A 212 -1.23 2.22 17.18
N VAL A 213 -0.88 3.38 16.65
CA VAL A 213 0.53 3.77 16.50
C VAL A 213 1.20 3.87 17.87
N VAL A 214 0.58 4.52 18.86
CA VAL A 214 1.09 4.62 20.24
C VAL A 214 1.29 3.23 20.85
N ASN A 215 0.31 2.34 20.74
CA ASN A 215 0.41 0.98 21.25
C ASN A 215 1.64 0.26 20.66
N LEU A 216 1.84 0.36 19.34
CA LEU A 216 3.00 -0.25 18.69
C LEU A 216 4.33 0.43 19.06
N LEU A 217 4.35 1.73 19.35
CA LEU A 217 5.57 2.40 19.81
C LEU A 217 6.00 1.94 21.22
N GLN A 218 5.04 1.68 22.10
CA GLN A 218 5.27 1.39 23.52
C GLN A 218 5.37 -0.10 23.83
N ASP A 219 4.62 -0.97 23.11
CA ASP A 219 4.56 -2.41 23.40
C ASP A 219 5.45 -3.21 22.42
N GLU A 220 6.60 -3.66 22.91
CA GLU A 220 7.55 -4.48 22.13
C GLU A 220 7.01 -5.87 21.83
N SER A 221 6.30 -6.48 22.78
CA SER A 221 5.73 -7.83 22.60
C SER A 221 4.71 -7.84 21.46
N LEU A 222 3.79 -6.85 21.47
CA LEU A 222 2.81 -6.65 20.42
C LEU A 222 3.46 -6.42 19.06
N ARG A 223 4.52 -5.59 19.01
CA ARG A 223 5.30 -5.36 17.77
C ARG A 223 5.88 -6.67 17.23
N ARG A 224 6.55 -7.44 18.08
CA ARG A 224 7.20 -8.70 17.67
C ARG A 224 6.18 -9.71 17.18
N GLN A 225 5.07 -9.89 17.89
CA GLN A 225 4.00 -10.79 17.49
C GLN A 225 3.42 -10.41 16.13
N MET A 226 3.03 -9.14 15.97
CA MET A 226 2.44 -8.65 14.70
C MET A 226 3.44 -8.75 13.56
N ALA A 227 4.70 -8.37 13.75
CA ALA A 227 5.74 -8.46 12.74
C ALA A 227 5.94 -9.92 12.26
N THR A 228 5.98 -10.88 13.18
CA THR A 228 6.12 -12.31 12.85
C THR A 228 4.94 -12.82 12.03
N GLU A 229 3.70 -12.52 12.45
CA GLU A 229 2.49 -12.97 11.75
C GLU A 229 2.36 -12.29 10.39
N ALA A 230 2.67 -10.99 10.30
CA ALA A 230 2.66 -10.24 9.06
C ALA A 230 3.70 -10.77 8.06
N ARG A 231 4.93 -11.04 8.51
CA ARG A 231 5.99 -11.61 7.70
C ARG A 231 5.61 -12.97 7.16
N ARG A 232 5.06 -13.86 8.00
CA ARG A 232 4.58 -15.17 7.61
C ARG A 232 3.55 -15.09 6.50
N LEU A 233 2.53 -14.22 6.64
CA LEU A 233 1.53 -13.99 5.61
C LEU A 233 2.16 -13.60 4.27
N VAL A 234 3.15 -12.69 4.29
CA VAL A 234 3.82 -12.22 3.08
C VAL A 234 4.65 -13.34 2.43
N GLU A 235 5.35 -14.14 3.21
CA GLU A 235 6.14 -15.27 2.68
C GLU A 235 5.25 -16.35 2.05
N GLU A 236 4.12 -16.66 2.68
CA GLU A 236 3.20 -17.69 2.23
C GLU A 236 2.38 -17.26 1.00
N ARG A 237 1.93 -15.99 0.93
CA ARG A 237 0.93 -15.57 -0.06
C ARG A 237 1.36 -14.46 -1.00
N TYR A 238 2.39 -13.68 -0.65
CA TYR A 238 2.80 -12.48 -1.38
C TYR A 238 4.26 -12.49 -1.79
N SER A 239 4.93 -13.65 -1.78
CA SER A 239 6.25 -13.79 -2.39
C SER A 239 6.11 -13.92 -3.92
N TRP A 240 6.85 -13.12 -4.68
CA TRP A 240 6.85 -13.24 -6.14
C TRP A 240 7.12 -14.65 -6.62
N ARG A 241 7.99 -15.39 -5.95
CA ARG A 241 8.31 -16.77 -6.31
C ARG A 241 7.08 -17.69 -6.23
N GLY A 242 6.30 -17.61 -5.17
CA GLY A 242 5.08 -18.41 -4.99
C GLY A 242 4.01 -18.00 -6.00
N ILE A 243 3.73 -16.70 -6.08
CA ILE A 243 2.69 -16.16 -6.99
C ILE A 243 2.96 -16.51 -8.44
N MET A 244 4.19 -16.29 -8.93
CA MET A 244 4.54 -16.57 -10.32
C MET A 244 4.62 -18.06 -10.59
N GLY A 245 5.07 -18.88 -9.64
CA GLY A 245 5.06 -20.34 -9.79
C GLY A 245 3.65 -20.89 -10.00
N ASP A 246 2.67 -20.41 -9.25
CA ASP A 246 1.27 -20.83 -9.40
C ASP A 246 0.65 -20.30 -10.70
N ALA A 247 0.94 -19.05 -11.08
CA ALA A 247 0.45 -18.47 -12.33
C ALA A 247 0.99 -19.21 -13.57
N ILE A 248 2.29 -19.55 -13.57
CA ILE A 248 2.94 -20.29 -14.67
C ILE A 248 2.32 -21.68 -14.80
N LYS A 249 2.19 -22.45 -13.71
CA LYS A 249 1.56 -23.78 -13.73
C LYS A 249 0.16 -23.75 -14.32
N ARG A 250 -0.65 -22.75 -13.99
CA ARG A 250 -2.00 -22.59 -14.55
C ARG A 250 -1.97 -22.30 -16.06
N LEU A 251 -1.01 -21.49 -16.51
CA LEU A 251 -0.84 -21.20 -17.94
C LEU A 251 -0.41 -22.47 -18.72
N GLU A 252 0.55 -23.25 -18.18
CA GLU A 252 0.98 -24.51 -18.77
C GLU A 252 -0.19 -25.50 -18.93
N GLN A 253 -0.97 -25.69 -17.86
CA GLN A 253 -2.17 -26.55 -17.90
C GLN A 253 -3.21 -26.09 -18.92
N MET A 254 -3.38 -24.77 -19.09
CA MET A 254 -4.31 -24.23 -20.06
C MET A 254 -3.85 -24.48 -21.50
N VAL A 255 -2.55 -24.36 -21.78
CA VAL A 255 -1.96 -24.63 -23.11
C VAL A 255 -2.01 -26.11 -23.47
N GLU A 256 -1.81 -27.01 -22.49
CA GLU A 256 -1.87 -28.46 -22.68
C GLU A 256 -3.30 -29.01 -22.93
N SER A 257 -4.32 -28.23 -22.49
CA SER A 257 -5.74 -28.65 -22.58
C SER A 257 -6.50 -28.00 -23.74
N GLY A 258 -5.89 -27.14 -24.52
CA GLY A 258 -6.49 -26.47 -25.71
C GLY A 258 -5.85 -26.97 -26.99
#